data_cbb6fcfd28f0938dcb7f8dde5cdf0a8b
#
_entry.id   cbb6fcfd28f0938dcb7f8dde5cdf0a8b
#
_cell.length_a   1.000
_cell.length_b   1.000
_cell.length_c   1.000
_cell.angle_alpha   90.00
_cell.angle_beta   90.00
_cell.angle_gamma   90.00
#
_symmetry.space_group_name_H-M   'P 1'
#
loop_
_entity.id
_entity.type
_entity.pdbx_description
1 polymer ?
#
loop_
_entity_poly.entity_id
_entity_poly.type
_entity_poly.pdbx_seq_one_letter_code
_entity_poly.pdbx_strand_id
1 'polypeptide(L)'
;WLKPYGRKLGPSPASIKSARIGGIVANNSSGSSYGIIHNSYNTVRDMEIIFADGAFLDTSSLASRRDFMQTHIGLLEKLMNFRLEILLNPDMEDRILSKYELKNTCGYGMNSFLDYTDPYDILMHLMVGSEGTLGFISSVTFETVPDEALKASALIYFPSLMEACRAIAPLRQCKVSAAELMDRNALHAVEDEPGMPEILHSLPEDAVALLIDTSSNSEEELQIQFRDIEERLADIQTLYPVSFTTDPKLYATYWRVRNGLFTSAAGRRPRGTVSIIEDIAFREEVLGEALEQVRGVLSDYGYGNAVMWGHLLDGNVHFTIFPDINAQEGIDHYASFMRSLVDVVLYYDGSLKAEHGTGRNMAPFVKDEWGEEIYELMWNCLLYTSPS
;
A
#
# COMPACT_ATOMS: atom_id res chain seq x y z
N TRP A 1 11.24 20.11 -9.20
CA TRP A 1 12.53 19.77 -9.80
C TRP A 1 12.37 18.92 -11.05
N LEU A 2 11.65 17.79 -11.01
CA LEU A 2 11.54 16.84 -12.12
C LEU A 2 10.51 17.24 -13.19
N LYS A 3 9.51 18.04 -12.83
CA LYS A 3 8.41 18.46 -13.72
C LYS A 3 8.86 19.05 -15.06
N PRO A 4 9.92 19.90 -15.16
CA PRO A 4 10.40 20.41 -16.46
C PRO A 4 10.90 19.31 -17.42
N TYR A 5 11.21 18.13 -16.89
CA TYR A 5 11.68 16.97 -17.67
C TYR A 5 10.57 15.96 -17.95
N GLY A 6 9.30 16.27 -17.61
CA GLY A 6 8.18 15.33 -17.71
C GLY A 6 8.35 14.08 -16.83
N ARG A 7 9.00 14.25 -15.67
CA ARG A 7 9.34 13.14 -14.75
C ARG A 7 8.84 13.44 -13.34
N LYS A 8 8.60 12.37 -12.57
CA LYS A 8 8.29 12.41 -11.13
C LYS A 8 9.00 11.28 -10.39
N LEU A 9 8.98 11.31 -9.06
CA LEU A 9 9.34 10.15 -8.25
C LEU A 9 8.21 9.12 -8.31
N GLY A 10 8.56 7.82 -8.23
CA GLY A 10 7.59 6.73 -8.19
C GLY A 10 6.72 6.78 -6.93
N PRO A 11 7.32 6.72 -5.72
CA PRO A 11 6.56 6.77 -4.47
C PRO A 11 5.81 8.09 -4.29
N SER A 12 4.49 8.01 -4.07
CA SER A 12 3.62 9.18 -3.91
C SER A 12 2.60 8.96 -2.78
N PRO A 13 3.06 8.75 -1.52
CA PRO A 13 2.16 8.55 -0.39
C PRO A 13 1.32 9.80 -0.09
N ALA A 14 0.13 9.62 0.49
CA ALA A 14 -0.73 10.74 0.90
C ALA A 14 -0.03 11.72 1.85
N SER A 15 0.94 11.24 2.63
CA SER A 15 1.78 12.02 3.55
C SER A 15 2.92 12.78 2.89
N ILE A 16 3.04 12.80 1.55
CA ILE A 16 4.21 13.34 0.81
C ILE A 16 4.58 14.77 1.18
N LYS A 17 3.63 15.59 1.62
CA LYS A 17 3.88 16.98 2.04
C LYS A 17 4.63 17.11 3.35
N SER A 18 4.65 16.06 4.18
CA SER A 18 5.26 16.03 5.52
C SER A 18 6.29 14.92 5.68
N ALA A 19 6.25 13.89 4.85
CA ALA A 19 7.16 12.76 4.91
C ALA A 19 8.59 13.15 4.47
N ARG A 20 9.59 12.51 5.09
CA ARG A 20 11.00 12.61 4.68
C ARG A 20 11.35 11.44 3.77
N ILE A 21 12.28 11.65 2.84
CA ILE A 21 12.68 10.62 1.86
C ILE A 21 13.14 9.33 2.53
N GLY A 22 13.99 9.39 3.56
CA GLY A 22 14.40 8.19 4.29
C GLY A 22 13.24 7.43 4.92
N GLY A 23 12.19 8.13 5.43
CA GLY A 23 10.98 7.51 5.94
C GLY A 23 10.11 6.89 4.84
N ILE A 24 10.03 7.53 3.66
CA ILE A 24 9.33 6.97 2.49
C ILE A 24 9.94 5.63 2.08
N VAL A 25 11.27 5.55 2.03
CA VAL A 25 12.00 4.32 1.69
C VAL A 25 11.88 3.28 2.81
N ALA A 26 12.13 3.70 4.06
CA ALA A 26 12.05 2.78 5.20
C ALA A 26 10.65 2.17 5.41
N ASN A 27 9.60 2.81 4.90
CA ASN A 27 8.24 2.27 4.90
C ASN A 27 7.90 1.47 3.62
N ASN A 28 8.74 1.46 2.59
CA ASN A 28 8.42 0.98 1.23
C ASN A 28 7.17 1.65 0.65
N SER A 29 7.05 2.96 0.83
CA SER A 29 5.86 3.69 0.38
C SER A 29 5.63 3.53 -1.12
N SER A 30 4.37 3.33 -1.52
CA SER A 30 3.92 3.32 -2.90
C SER A 30 2.98 4.49 -3.20
N GLY A 31 1.77 4.54 -2.67
CA GLY A 31 0.74 5.53 -2.92
C GLY A 31 -0.30 5.06 -3.92
N SER A 32 -1.08 5.99 -4.49
CA SER A 32 -2.24 5.70 -5.34
C SER A 32 -1.90 5.22 -6.76
N SER A 33 -0.65 5.28 -7.20
CA SER A 33 -0.28 4.73 -8.51
C SER A 33 -0.40 3.21 -8.53
N TYR A 34 -1.14 2.68 -9.51
CA TYR A 34 -1.37 1.25 -9.67
C TYR A 34 -0.07 0.45 -9.82
N GLY A 35 -0.03 -0.68 -9.13
CA GLY A 35 1.04 -1.65 -9.15
C GLY A 35 2.22 -1.30 -8.24
N ILE A 36 3.04 -2.29 -7.99
CA ILE A 36 4.24 -2.18 -7.16
C ILE A 36 5.44 -1.56 -7.90
N ILE A 37 5.38 -1.49 -9.25
CA ILE A 37 6.50 -1.05 -10.09
C ILE A 37 7.00 0.37 -9.82
N HIS A 38 6.18 1.19 -9.15
CA HIS A 38 6.51 2.57 -8.79
C HIS A 38 6.72 2.79 -7.30
N ASN A 39 6.71 1.73 -6.48
CA ASN A 39 7.00 1.83 -5.06
C ASN A 39 8.49 2.13 -4.79
N SER A 40 8.84 2.33 -3.51
CA SER A 40 10.23 2.60 -3.14
C SER A 40 11.16 1.44 -3.49
N TYR A 41 10.74 0.19 -3.27
CA TYR A 41 11.53 -1.01 -3.54
C TYR A 41 11.98 -1.10 -5.01
N ASN A 42 11.05 -0.88 -5.95
CA ASN A 42 11.31 -1.04 -7.38
C ASN A 42 11.93 0.21 -8.04
N THR A 43 12.02 1.32 -7.33
CA THR A 43 12.58 2.58 -7.87
C THR A 43 13.87 3.04 -7.18
N VAL A 44 14.25 2.43 -6.06
CA VAL A 44 15.57 2.66 -5.43
C VAL A 44 16.65 2.03 -6.29
N ARG A 45 17.71 2.83 -6.57
CA ARG A 45 18.88 2.42 -7.32
C ARG A 45 20.13 2.30 -6.47
N ASP A 46 20.35 3.29 -5.58
CA ASP A 46 21.49 3.33 -4.67
C ASP A 46 21.07 3.99 -3.36
N MET A 47 21.81 3.68 -2.30
CA MET A 47 21.52 4.16 -0.96
C MET A 47 22.82 4.38 -0.15
N GLU A 48 22.82 5.41 0.70
CA GLU A 48 23.79 5.58 1.78
C GLU A 48 23.15 5.16 3.09
N ILE A 49 23.80 4.23 3.80
CA ILE A 49 23.29 3.58 5.02
C ILE A 49 24.27 3.80 6.16
N ILE A 50 23.78 4.13 7.35
CA ILE A 50 24.53 4.14 8.60
C ILE A 50 23.96 3.06 9.51
N PHE A 51 24.78 2.08 9.89
CA PHE A 51 24.39 0.98 10.76
C PHE A 51 24.50 1.35 12.24
N ALA A 52 23.93 0.52 13.11
CA ALA A 52 23.88 0.76 14.56
C ALA A 52 25.27 0.84 15.23
N ASP A 53 26.27 0.19 14.68
CA ASP A 53 27.64 0.24 15.13
C ASP A 53 28.44 1.44 14.59
N GLY A 54 27.81 2.30 13.78
CA GLY A 54 28.39 3.47 13.14
C GLY A 54 29.05 3.19 11.80
N ALA A 55 29.00 1.96 11.29
CA ALA A 55 29.50 1.66 9.95
C ALA A 55 28.70 2.40 8.88
N PHE A 56 29.41 2.83 7.83
CA PHE A 56 28.81 3.54 6.70
C PHE A 56 28.96 2.72 5.43
N LEU A 57 27.88 2.66 4.64
CA LEU A 57 27.87 2.02 3.33
C LEU A 57 27.20 2.94 2.31
N ASP A 58 27.92 3.30 1.27
CA ASP A 58 27.40 3.87 0.02
C ASP A 58 27.38 2.76 -1.03
N THR A 59 26.17 2.31 -1.41
CA THR A 59 26.00 1.19 -2.34
C THR A 59 26.45 1.51 -3.76
N SER A 60 26.52 2.79 -4.15
CA SER A 60 27.02 3.24 -5.47
C SER A 60 28.55 3.21 -5.57
N SER A 61 29.26 3.24 -4.43
CA SER A 61 30.71 3.40 -4.37
C SER A 61 31.43 2.07 -4.19
N LEU A 62 32.20 1.64 -5.19
CA LEU A 62 33.07 0.46 -5.09
C LEU A 62 34.11 0.55 -3.97
N ALA A 63 34.56 1.76 -3.62
CA ALA A 63 35.45 1.95 -2.50
C ALA A 63 34.75 1.71 -1.18
N SER A 64 33.55 2.30 -0.99
CA SER A 64 32.74 2.09 0.21
C SER A 64 32.33 0.63 0.38
N ARG A 65 31.91 -0.05 -0.69
CA ARG A 65 31.61 -1.51 -0.64
C ARG A 65 32.82 -2.32 -0.20
N ARG A 66 34.04 -2.01 -0.66
CA ARG A 66 35.29 -2.67 -0.22
C ARG A 66 35.61 -2.42 1.24
N ASP A 67 35.50 -1.18 1.68
CA ASP A 67 35.81 -0.82 3.08
C ASP A 67 34.79 -1.49 4.03
N PHE A 68 33.51 -1.49 3.65
CA PHE A 68 32.47 -2.18 4.40
C PHE A 68 32.69 -3.70 4.46
N MET A 69 33.11 -4.34 3.36
CA MET A 69 33.42 -5.77 3.34
C MET A 69 34.55 -6.13 4.30
N GLN A 70 35.57 -5.29 4.46
CA GLN A 70 36.71 -5.56 5.37
C GLN A 70 36.26 -5.71 6.82
N THR A 71 35.23 -4.99 7.23
CA THR A 71 34.73 -4.96 8.62
C THR A 71 33.45 -5.77 8.80
N HIS A 72 32.66 -6.00 7.74
CA HIS A 72 31.34 -6.60 7.79
C HIS A 72 31.19 -7.83 6.88
N ILE A 73 32.29 -8.52 6.56
CA ILE A 73 32.25 -9.74 5.73
C ILE A 73 31.27 -10.77 6.30
N GLY A 74 31.21 -10.94 7.64
CA GLY A 74 30.30 -11.87 8.29
C GLY A 74 28.81 -11.56 8.06
N LEU A 75 28.41 -10.28 7.96
CA LEU A 75 27.05 -9.88 7.60
C LEU A 75 26.76 -10.27 6.14
N LEU A 76 27.66 -9.94 5.22
CA LEU A 76 27.48 -10.26 3.79
C LEU A 76 27.41 -11.77 3.54
N GLU A 77 28.25 -12.56 4.21
CA GLU A 77 28.20 -14.03 4.16
C GLU A 77 26.88 -14.57 4.71
N LYS A 78 26.35 -13.98 5.79
CA LYS A 78 25.06 -14.39 6.37
C LYS A 78 23.89 -14.12 5.41
N LEU A 79 23.86 -12.97 4.76
CA LEU A 79 22.83 -12.67 3.76
C LEU A 79 22.85 -13.70 2.62
N MET A 80 24.04 -14.08 2.15
CA MET A 80 24.18 -15.10 1.12
C MET A 80 23.75 -16.49 1.59
N ASN A 81 24.00 -16.83 2.86
CA ASN A 81 23.53 -18.08 3.45
C ASN A 81 22.01 -18.10 3.59
N PHE A 82 21.36 -17.01 4.01
CA PHE A 82 19.90 -16.90 4.05
C PHE A 82 19.29 -17.05 2.64
N ARG A 83 19.92 -16.42 1.64
CA ARG A 83 19.51 -16.62 0.25
C ARG A 83 19.58 -18.10 -0.15
N LEU A 84 20.66 -18.80 0.18
CA LEU A 84 20.80 -20.23 -0.13
C LEU A 84 19.78 -21.08 0.63
N GLU A 85 19.49 -20.75 1.89
CA GLU A 85 18.48 -21.43 2.70
C GLU A 85 17.09 -21.32 2.06
N ILE A 86 16.69 -20.12 1.61
CA ILE A 86 15.43 -19.90 0.89
C ILE A 86 15.40 -20.71 -0.41
N LEU A 87 16.42 -20.63 -1.25
CA LEU A 87 16.48 -21.34 -2.53
C LEU A 87 16.52 -22.87 -2.42
N LEU A 88 16.95 -23.40 -1.28
CA LEU A 88 16.97 -24.85 -0.99
C LEU A 88 15.67 -25.34 -0.34
N ASN A 89 14.77 -24.43 0.03
CA ASN A 89 13.48 -24.75 0.61
C ASN A 89 12.35 -24.23 -0.31
N PRO A 90 11.79 -25.09 -1.18
CA PRO A 90 10.75 -24.68 -2.13
C PRO A 90 9.51 -24.05 -1.48
N ASP A 91 9.12 -24.51 -0.28
CA ASP A 91 7.95 -23.98 0.42
C ASP A 91 8.18 -22.54 0.88
N MET A 92 9.42 -22.19 1.29
CA MET A 92 9.79 -20.81 1.62
C MET A 92 9.84 -19.93 0.38
N GLU A 93 10.46 -20.43 -0.70
CA GLU A 93 10.56 -19.71 -1.98
C GLU A 93 9.16 -19.39 -2.52
N ASP A 94 8.29 -20.40 -2.64
CA ASP A 94 6.91 -20.25 -3.11
C ASP A 94 6.11 -19.30 -2.22
N ARG A 95 6.28 -19.37 -0.90
CA ARG A 95 5.62 -18.47 0.05
C ARG A 95 6.03 -17.03 -0.16
N ILE A 96 7.32 -16.75 -0.33
CA ILE A 96 7.84 -15.40 -0.58
C ILE A 96 7.32 -14.89 -1.91
N LEU A 97 7.44 -15.65 -3.00
CA LEU A 97 6.97 -15.27 -4.33
C LEU A 97 5.47 -14.93 -4.30
N SER A 98 4.67 -15.83 -3.73
CA SER A 98 3.21 -15.68 -3.61
C SER A 98 2.81 -14.40 -2.85
N LYS A 99 3.49 -14.07 -1.74
CA LYS A 99 3.17 -12.90 -0.92
C LYS A 99 3.51 -11.58 -1.60
N TYR A 100 4.54 -11.55 -2.45
CA TYR A 100 4.93 -10.35 -3.18
C TYR A 100 4.26 -10.19 -4.56
N GLU A 101 3.31 -11.09 -4.92
CA GLU A 101 2.32 -10.81 -5.96
C GLU A 101 1.33 -9.71 -5.54
N LEU A 102 1.17 -9.51 -4.23
CA LEU A 102 0.40 -8.41 -3.62
C LEU A 102 1.34 -7.30 -3.14
N LYS A 103 0.78 -6.12 -2.88
CA LYS A 103 1.45 -5.16 -2.00
C LYS A 103 1.64 -5.82 -0.63
N ASN A 104 2.87 -5.83 -0.12
CA ASN A 104 3.18 -6.41 1.17
C ASN A 104 4.31 -5.63 1.85
N THR A 105 4.03 -5.10 3.04
CA THR A 105 4.99 -4.45 3.93
C THR A 105 4.93 -5.07 5.34
N CYS A 106 4.40 -6.29 5.44
CA CYS A 106 4.36 -7.07 6.67
C CYS A 106 5.72 -7.76 6.90
N GLY A 107 6.45 -7.36 7.92
CA GLY A 107 7.82 -7.82 8.16
C GLY A 107 8.86 -7.12 7.26
N TYR A 108 9.99 -7.78 7.00
CA TYR A 108 11.06 -7.27 6.14
C TYR A 108 10.89 -7.76 4.69
N GLY A 109 11.50 -7.03 3.74
CA GLY A 109 11.47 -7.32 2.31
C GLY A 109 12.18 -8.62 1.92
N MET A 110 11.60 -9.77 2.26
CA MET A 110 12.17 -11.11 2.02
C MET A 110 12.36 -11.42 0.53
N ASN A 111 11.59 -10.79 -0.36
CA ASN A 111 11.78 -10.91 -1.81
C ASN A 111 13.18 -10.44 -2.27
N SER A 112 13.86 -9.57 -1.50
CA SER A 112 15.22 -9.14 -1.81
C SER A 112 16.21 -10.30 -1.97
N PHE A 113 15.99 -11.40 -1.27
CA PHE A 113 16.82 -12.60 -1.39
C PHE A 113 16.56 -13.39 -2.68
N LEU A 114 15.40 -13.22 -3.30
CA LEU A 114 15.06 -13.84 -4.59
C LEU A 114 15.37 -12.94 -5.77
N ASP A 115 15.08 -11.64 -5.65
CA ASP A 115 15.22 -10.66 -6.71
C ASP A 115 16.69 -10.32 -7.01
N TYR A 116 17.57 -10.41 -5.99
CA TYR A 116 18.98 -10.01 -6.10
C TYR A 116 19.96 -11.13 -5.77
N THR A 117 21.16 -11.04 -6.37
CA THR A 117 22.25 -12.01 -6.15
C THR A 117 23.50 -11.38 -5.53
N ASP A 118 23.63 -10.07 -5.59
CA ASP A 118 24.69 -9.31 -4.93
C ASP A 118 24.28 -9.00 -3.48
N PRO A 119 25.09 -9.33 -2.46
CA PRO A 119 24.74 -9.11 -1.07
C PRO A 119 24.52 -7.62 -0.71
N TYR A 120 25.12 -6.69 -1.44
CA TYR A 120 24.87 -5.25 -1.24
C TYR A 120 23.50 -4.83 -1.76
N ASP A 121 23.06 -5.40 -2.87
CA ASP A 121 21.74 -5.13 -3.42
C ASP A 121 20.66 -5.77 -2.54
N ILE A 122 20.89 -6.99 -2.03
CA ILE A 122 20.02 -7.63 -1.02
C ILE A 122 19.91 -6.73 0.21
N LEU A 123 21.05 -6.29 0.77
CA LEU A 123 21.08 -5.45 1.97
C LEU A 123 20.36 -4.11 1.75
N MET A 124 20.60 -3.45 0.62
CA MET A 124 19.94 -2.21 0.24
C MET A 124 18.41 -2.38 0.18
N HIS A 125 17.93 -3.47 -0.45
CA HIS A 125 16.49 -3.70 -0.58
C HIS A 125 15.84 -4.21 0.72
N LEU A 126 16.60 -4.86 1.63
CA LEU A 126 16.14 -5.12 3.00
C LEU A 126 15.94 -3.84 3.82
N MET A 127 16.71 -2.76 3.53
CA MET A 127 16.48 -1.46 4.17
C MET A 127 15.14 -0.84 3.76
N VAL A 128 14.64 -1.17 2.56
CA VAL A 128 13.33 -0.73 2.08
C VAL A 128 12.23 -1.51 2.83
N GLY A 129 11.36 -0.80 3.52
CA GLY A 129 10.34 -1.41 4.38
C GLY A 129 10.82 -1.82 5.77
N SER A 130 12.08 -1.53 6.13
CA SER A 130 12.67 -1.88 7.45
C SER A 130 12.16 -1.02 8.62
N GLU A 131 11.42 0.03 8.35
CA GLU A 131 10.91 1.00 9.33
C GLU A 131 12.03 1.59 10.24
N GLY A 132 13.27 1.65 9.71
CA GLY A 132 14.43 2.19 10.40
C GLY A 132 15.05 1.24 11.44
N THR A 133 14.61 -0.02 11.51
CA THR A 133 15.10 -0.99 12.50
C THR A 133 16.43 -1.62 12.10
N LEU A 134 16.75 -1.69 10.80
CA LEU A 134 17.99 -2.29 10.29
C LEU A 134 19.13 -1.28 10.13
N GLY A 135 18.84 0.01 10.06
CA GLY A 135 19.83 1.07 9.91
C GLY A 135 19.18 2.42 9.58
N PHE A 136 20.00 3.47 9.49
CA PHE A 136 19.58 4.80 9.14
C PHE A 136 19.91 5.09 7.66
N ILE A 137 18.90 5.47 6.88
CA ILE A 137 19.03 5.84 5.48
C ILE A 137 19.37 7.33 5.41
N SER A 138 20.59 7.67 5.01
CA SER A 138 21.08 9.06 4.94
C SER A 138 20.85 9.69 3.56
N SER A 139 20.95 8.89 2.50
CA SER A 139 20.76 9.33 1.11
C SER A 139 20.17 8.21 0.27
N VAL A 140 19.42 8.59 -0.77
CA VAL A 140 18.79 7.62 -1.71
C VAL A 140 18.86 8.18 -3.13
N THR A 141 19.26 7.34 -4.07
CA THR A 141 19.12 7.58 -5.50
C THR A 141 17.93 6.80 -6.02
N PHE A 142 16.94 7.51 -6.62
CA PHE A 142 15.79 6.89 -7.24
C PHE A 142 15.87 6.93 -8.76
N GLU A 143 15.33 5.92 -9.39
CA GLU A 143 14.88 6.04 -10.76
C GLU A 143 13.59 6.87 -10.80
N THR A 144 13.50 7.77 -11.78
CA THR A 144 12.31 8.60 -11.96
C THR A 144 11.34 7.92 -12.91
N VAL A 145 10.05 8.24 -12.79
CA VAL A 145 9.00 7.71 -13.67
C VAL A 145 8.40 8.83 -14.53
N PRO A 146 7.75 8.52 -15.68
CA PRO A 146 7.06 9.51 -16.49
C PRO A 146 5.97 10.25 -15.70
N ASP A 147 5.79 11.55 -15.99
CA ASP A 147 4.68 12.36 -15.50
C ASP A 147 3.97 12.97 -16.70
N GLU A 148 2.94 12.29 -17.18
CA GLU A 148 2.17 12.70 -18.36
C GLU A 148 1.42 14.02 -18.10
N ALA A 149 1.39 14.89 -19.12
CA ALA A 149 0.95 16.26 -18.96
C ALA A 149 -0.57 16.40 -18.80
N LEU A 150 -1.32 15.56 -19.50
CA LEU A 150 -2.78 15.57 -19.47
C LEU A 150 -3.28 14.51 -18.50
N LYS A 151 -4.17 14.91 -17.61
CA LYS A 151 -4.75 14.01 -16.60
C LYS A 151 -6.27 14.09 -16.67
N ALA A 152 -6.92 12.97 -16.43
CA ALA A 152 -8.37 12.88 -16.35
C ALA A 152 -8.78 11.93 -15.23
N SER A 153 -9.91 12.24 -14.59
CA SER A 153 -10.52 11.37 -13.58
C SER A 153 -12.00 11.17 -13.87
N ALA A 154 -12.52 10.01 -13.46
CA ALA A 154 -13.94 9.72 -13.39
C ALA A 154 -14.30 9.24 -11.99
N LEU A 155 -15.38 9.77 -11.42
CA LEU A 155 -15.96 9.26 -10.18
C LEU A 155 -17.16 8.39 -10.55
N ILE A 156 -16.95 7.07 -10.49
CA ILE A 156 -17.94 6.07 -10.92
C ILE A 156 -18.61 5.48 -9.69
N TYR A 157 -19.96 5.43 -9.71
CA TYR A 157 -20.76 4.95 -8.58
C TYR A 157 -21.32 3.56 -8.89
N PHE A 158 -21.15 2.64 -7.95
CA PHE A 158 -21.62 1.26 -8.03
C PHE A 158 -22.69 1.00 -6.97
N PRO A 159 -23.66 0.09 -7.24
CA PRO A 159 -24.73 -0.22 -6.28
C PRO A 159 -24.24 -0.99 -5.06
N SER A 160 -23.05 -1.61 -5.14
CA SER A 160 -22.46 -2.40 -4.05
C SER A 160 -20.96 -2.50 -4.18
N LEU A 161 -20.30 -2.90 -3.08
CA LEU A 161 -18.87 -3.21 -3.04
C LEU A 161 -18.50 -4.34 -4.01
N MET A 162 -19.35 -5.37 -4.11
CA MET A 162 -19.13 -6.50 -5.01
C MET A 162 -19.08 -6.04 -6.49
N GLU A 163 -19.96 -5.15 -6.92
CA GLU A 163 -19.95 -4.63 -8.29
C GLU A 163 -18.70 -3.76 -8.55
N ALA A 164 -18.25 -2.99 -7.58
CA ALA A 164 -16.99 -2.24 -7.70
C ALA A 164 -15.79 -3.18 -7.82
N CYS A 165 -15.75 -4.27 -7.05
CA CYS A 165 -14.70 -5.29 -7.16
C CYS A 165 -14.73 -6.00 -8.53
N ARG A 166 -15.88 -6.29 -9.08
CA ARG A 166 -16.02 -6.88 -10.44
C ARG A 166 -15.49 -5.96 -11.54
N ALA A 167 -15.44 -4.65 -11.32
CA ALA A 167 -14.87 -3.70 -12.26
C ALA A 167 -13.34 -3.77 -12.36
N ILE A 168 -12.65 -4.42 -11.40
CA ILE A 168 -11.19 -4.38 -11.33
C ILE A 168 -10.52 -5.16 -12.46
N ALA A 169 -10.97 -6.39 -12.75
CA ALA A 169 -10.45 -7.22 -13.84
C ALA A 169 -10.48 -6.49 -15.22
N PRO A 170 -11.60 -5.90 -15.65
CA PRO A 170 -11.61 -5.12 -16.88
C PRO A 170 -10.77 -3.83 -16.80
N LEU A 171 -10.74 -3.13 -15.65
CA LEU A 171 -9.96 -1.90 -15.49
C LEU A 171 -8.44 -2.14 -15.55
N ARG A 172 -7.95 -3.26 -15.05
CA ARG A 172 -6.53 -3.66 -15.17
C ARG A 172 -6.07 -3.85 -16.60
N GLN A 173 -6.98 -4.08 -17.53
CA GLN A 173 -6.67 -4.22 -18.96
C GLN A 173 -6.67 -2.86 -19.69
N CYS A 174 -7.08 -1.78 -19.01
CA CYS A 174 -7.08 -0.41 -19.51
C CYS A 174 -5.82 0.35 -19.07
N LYS A 175 -5.54 1.47 -19.71
CA LYS A 175 -4.53 2.42 -19.22
C LYS A 175 -5.13 3.25 -18.08
N VAL A 176 -5.25 2.66 -16.90
CA VAL A 176 -5.72 3.29 -15.66
C VAL A 176 -4.55 3.37 -14.70
N SER A 177 -4.27 4.56 -14.18
CA SER A 177 -3.16 4.80 -13.25
C SER A 177 -3.57 4.68 -11.78
N ALA A 178 -4.86 4.76 -11.48
CA ALA A 178 -5.41 4.55 -10.15
C ALA A 178 -6.91 4.21 -10.23
N ALA A 179 -7.40 3.39 -9.29
CA ALA A 179 -8.82 3.21 -8.99
C ALA A 179 -9.00 3.18 -7.47
N GLU A 180 -9.49 4.30 -6.95
CA GLU A 180 -9.57 4.58 -5.53
C GLU A 180 -10.96 4.30 -5.00
N LEU A 181 -11.09 3.27 -4.18
CA LEU A 181 -12.35 2.91 -3.50
C LEU A 181 -12.72 3.98 -2.47
N MET A 182 -14.01 4.29 -2.40
CA MET A 182 -14.66 5.01 -1.30
C MET A 182 -15.99 4.31 -1.01
N ASP A 183 -16.14 3.70 0.17
CA ASP A 183 -17.40 3.11 0.60
C ASP A 183 -18.45 4.18 0.97
N ARG A 184 -19.67 3.76 1.32
CA ARG A 184 -20.73 4.71 1.67
C ARG A 184 -20.37 5.59 2.86
N ASN A 185 -19.70 5.05 3.88
CA ASN A 185 -19.25 5.82 5.04
C ASN A 185 -18.17 6.83 4.66
N ALA A 186 -17.26 6.47 3.74
CA ALA A 186 -16.27 7.38 3.18
C ALA A 186 -16.93 8.52 2.39
N LEU A 187 -17.93 8.21 1.56
CA LEU A 187 -18.68 9.21 0.79
C LEU A 187 -19.44 10.16 1.72
N HIS A 188 -20.12 9.64 2.77
CA HIS A 188 -20.77 10.46 3.79
C HIS A 188 -19.78 11.38 4.55
N ALA A 189 -18.55 10.92 4.76
CA ALA A 189 -17.54 11.73 5.43
C ALA A 189 -17.15 12.99 4.63
N VAL A 190 -17.40 13.01 3.32
CA VAL A 190 -16.94 14.06 2.39
C VAL A 190 -18.04 14.68 1.52
N GLU A 191 -19.31 14.26 1.65
CA GLU A 191 -20.41 14.73 0.80
C GLU A 191 -20.65 16.25 0.91
N ASP A 192 -20.34 16.86 2.07
CA ASP A 192 -20.45 18.31 2.31
C ASP A 192 -19.18 19.08 1.92
N GLU A 193 -18.14 18.43 1.44
CA GLU A 193 -16.89 19.11 1.05
C GLU A 193 -17.09 19.96 -0.21
N PRO A 194 -16.58 21.21 -0.23
CA PRO A 194 -16.76 22.10 -1.36
C PRO A 194 -16.27 21.51 -2.70
N GLY A 195 -17.19 21.47 -3.68
CA GLY A 195 -16.94 20.99 -5.03
C GLY A 195 -17.18 19.50 -5.24
N MET A 196 -17.66 18.78 -4.22
CA MET A 196 -18.17 17.42 -4.39
C MET A 196 -19.55 17.42 -5.05
N PRO A 197 -19.88 16.39 -5.86
CA PRO A 197 -21.18 16.29 -6.52
C PRO A 197 -22.34 16.17 -5.52
N GLU A 198 -23.41 16.95 -5.71
CA GLU A 198 -24.62 16.91 -4.86
C GLU A 198 -25.28 15.50 -4.82
N ILE A 199 -25.06 14.70 -5.85
CA ILE A 199 -25.60 13.34 -5.96
C ILE A 199 -25.17 12.43 -4.81
N LEU A 200 -24.05 12.72 -4.13
CA LEU A 200 -23.56 11.96 -2.98
C LEU A 200 -24.61 11.84 -1.87
N HIS A 201 -25.42 12.89 -1.65
CA HIS A 201 -26.48 12.89 -0.62
C HIS A 201 -27.65 11.93 -0.93
N SER A 202 -27.79 11.53 -2.19
CA SER A 202 -28.92 10.68 -2.65
C SER A 202 -28.52 9.26 -3.02
N LEU A 203 -27.25 8.89 -2.81
CA LEU A 203 -26.79 7.53 -3.09
C LEU A 203 -27.41 6.51 -2.13
N PRO A 204 -27.70 5.27 -2.60
CA PRO A 204 -28.13 4.17 -1.74
C PRO A 204 -27.09 3.87 -0.63
N GLU A 205 -27.57 3.24 0.46
CA GLU A 205 -26.73 2.91 1.63
C GLU A 205 -25.59 1.92 1.33
N ASP A 206 -25.74 1.05 0.34
CA ASP A 206 -24.69 0.11 -0.09
C ASP A 206 -23.81 0.65 -1.22
N ALA A 207 -24.09 1.89 -1.69
CA ALA A 207 -23.35 2.45 -2.80
C ALA A 207 -21.88 2.67 -2.43
N VAL A 208 -21.01 2.42 -3.40
CA VAL A 208 -19.59 2.75 -3.31
C VAL A 208 -19.17 3.54 -4.55
N ALA A 209 -18.06 4.26 -4.46
CA ALA A 209 -17.48 4.93 -5.60
C ALA A 209 -16.05 4.48 -5.87
N LEU A 210 -15.67 4.44 -7.15
CA LEU A 210 -14.29 4.38 -7.60
C LEU A 210 -13.91 5.71 -8.25
N LEU A 211 -12.89 6.37 -7.72
CA LEU A 211 -12.22 7.47 -8.40
C LEU A 211 -11.14 6.87 -9.30
N ILE A 212 -11.41 6.86 -10.60
CA ILE A 212 -10.48 6.36 -11.62
C ILE A 212 -9.64 7.50 -12.16
N ASP A 213 -8.34 7.25 -12.33
CA ASP A 213 -7.39 8.20 -12.90
C ASP A 213 -6.72 7.62 -14.14
N THR A 214 -6.60 8.44 -15.18
CA THR A 214 -5.85 8.12 -16.40
C THR A 214 -5.10 9.35 -16.89
N SER A 215 -4.05 9.13 -17.68
CA SER A 215 -3.21 10.21 -18.17
C SER A 215 -2.63 9.92 -19.56
N SER A 216 -2.27 10.99 -20.28
CA SER A 216 -1.60 10.91 -21.58
C SER A 216 -0.84 12.21 -21.86
N ASN A 217 -0.06 12.20 -22.93
CA ASN A 217 0.52 13.39 -23.53
C ASN A 217 -0.27 13.87 -24.78
N SER A 218 -1.36 13.19 -25.14
CA SER A 218 -2.22 13.48 -26.28
C SER A 218 -3.70 13.48 -25.86
N GLU A 219 -4.47 14.50 -26.28
CA GLU A 219 -5.92 14.55 -26.05
C GLU A 219 -6.65 13.42 -26.81
N GLU A 220 -6.18 13.09 -28.03
CA GLU A 220 -6.76 12.01 -28.82
C GLU A 220 -6.61 10.66 -28.11
N GLU A 221 -5.44 10.42 -27.52
CA GLU A 221 -5.15 9.21 -26.75
C GLU A 221 -6.02 9.13 -25.48
N LEU A 222 -6.23 10.25 -24.76
CA LEU A 222 -7.18 10.30 -23.64
C LEU A 222 -8.61 9.92 -24.08
N GLN A 223 -9.08 10.40 -25.21
CA GLN A 223 -10.40 10.06 -25.73
C GLN A 223 -10.52 8.56 -26.11
N ILE A 224 -9.43 7.95 -26.57
CA ILE A 224 -9.38 6.50 -26.80
C ILE A 224 -9.45 5.75 -25.47
N GLN A 225 -8.70 6.18 -24.47
CA GLN A 225 -8.72 5.57 -23.13
C GLN A 225 -10.10 5.66 -22.47
N PHE A 226 -10.82 6.78 -22.59
CA PHE A 226 -12.17 6.90 -22.05
C PHE A 226 -13.11 5.88 -22.65
N ARG A 227 -13.10 5.74 -23.99
CA ARG A 227 -13.94 4.74 -24.69
C ARG A 227 -13.57 3.31 -24.32
N ASP A 228 -12.28 2.98 -24.21
CA ASP A 228 -11.83 1.65 -23.81
C ASP A 228 -12.33 1.31 -22.40
N ILE A 229 -12.26 2.27 -21.45
CA ILE A 229 -12.76 2.08 -20.09
C ILE A 229 -14.29 1.92 -20.09
N GLU A 230 -15.02 2.77 -20.82
CA GLU A 230 -16.49 2.69 -20.93
C GLU A 230 -16.95 1.38 -21.55
N GLU A 231 -16.30 0.92 -22.63
CA GLU A 231 -16.61 -0.35 -23.30
C GLU A 231 -16.35 -1.56 -22.40
N ARG A 232 -15.25 -1.56 -21.67
CA ARG A 232 -14.92 -2.67 -20.75
C ARG A 232 -15.79 -2.72 -19.52
N LEU A 233 -16.34 -1.59 -19.08
CA LEU A 233 -17.28 -1.53 -17.98
C LEU A 233 -18.75 -1.71 -18.40
N ALA A 234 -19.04 -1.91 -19.69
CA ALA A 234 -20.42 -2.00 -20.20
C ALA A 234 -21.27 -3.09 -19.56
N ASP A 235 -20.64 -4.20 -19.15
CA ASP A 235 -21.32 -5.33 -18.48
C ASP A 235 -21.34 -5.22 -16.93
N ILE A 236 -20.75 -4.14 -16.38
CA ILE A 236 -20.72 -3.87 -14.95
C ILE A 236 -21.83 -2.88 -14.59
N GLN A 237 -22.61 -3.21 -13.57
CA GLN A 237 -23.70 -2.34 -13.14
C GLN A 237 -23.16 -1.09 -12.43
N THR A 238 -23.38 0.07 -13.04
CA THR A 238 -23.13 1.38 -12.43
C THR A 238 -24.44 2.10 -12.13
N LEU A 239 -24.45 2.98 -11.11
CA LEU A 239 -25.65 3.77 -10.76
C LEU A 239 -25.89 4.90 -11.75
N TYR A 240 -24.84 5.40 -12.37
CA TYR A 240 -24.89 6.51 -13.34
C TYR A 240 -23.91 6.24 -14.47
N PRO A 241 -24.11 6.87 -15.65
CA PRO A 241 -23.15 6.77 -16.75
C PRO A 241 -21.75 7.23 -16.34
N VAL A 242 -20.72 6.56 -16.83
CA VAL A 242 -19.33 6.97 -16.63
C VAL A 242 -19.10 8.33 -17.29
N SER A 243 -18.43 9.23 -16.56
CA SER A 243 -18.13 10.56 -17.08
C SER A 243 -16.76 11.03 -16.61
N PHE A 244 -15.85 11.24 -17.57
CA PHE A 244 -14.51 11.75 -17.30
C PHE A 244 -14.47 13.28 -17.25
N THR A 245 -13.65 13.80 -16.35
CA THR A 245 -13.30 15.21 -16.30
C THR A 245 -11.83 15.42 -16.62
N THR A 246 -11.56 16.42 -17.45
CA THR A 246 -10.23 16.97 -17.71
C THR A 246 -10.09 18.38 -17.11
N ASP A 247 -11.12 18.90 -16.43
CA ASP A 247 -11.04 20.18 -15.72
C ASP A 247 -10.03 20.05 -14.54
N PRO A 248 -8.93 20.82 -14.58
CA PRO A 248 -7.90 20.71 -13.53
C PRO A 248 -8.40 21.05 -12.13
N LYS A 249 -9.46 21.89 -12.01
CA LYS A 249 -10.02 22.27 -10.71
C LYS A 249 -10.83 21.11 -10.11
N LEU A 250 -11.68 20.50 -10.93
CA LEU A 250 -12.49 19.36 -10.49
C LEU A 250 -11.62 18.14 -10.20
N TYR A 251 -10.64 17.85 -11.08
CA TYR A 251 -9.60 16.85 -10.86
C TYR A 251 -8.90 17.05 -9.50
N ALA A 252 -8.38 18.24 -9.26
CA ALA A 252 -7.70 18.57 -8.01
C ALA A 252 -8.62 18.45 -6.79
N THR A 253 -9.92 18.75 -6.94
CA THR A 253 -10.92 18.60 -5.86
C THR A 253 -11.12 17.14 -5.50
N TYR A 254 -11.36 16.27 -6.48
CA TYR A 254 -11.53 14.84 -6.22
C TYR A 254 -10.32 14.24 -5.49
N TRP A 255 -9.12 14.53 -5.97
CA TRP A 255 -7.89 14.02 -5.34
C TRP A 255 -7.63 14.64 -3.96
N ARG A 256 -7.94 15.91 -3.76
CA ARG A 256 -7.82 16.55 -2.44
C ARG A 256 -8.74 15.88 -1.43
N VAL A 257 -9.98 15.63 -1.81
CA VAL A 257 -10.99 14.99 -0.95
C VAL A 257 -10.60 13.56 -0.67
N ARG A 258 -10.24 12.77 -1.70
CA ARG A 258 -9.77 11.38 -1.53
C ARG A 258 -8.58 11.29 -0.57
N ASN A 259 -7.57 12.13 -0.74
CA ASN A 259 -6.38 12.14 0.12
C ASN A 259 -6.67 12.65 1.54
N GLY A 260 -7.75 13.37 1.75
CA GLY A 260 -8.20 13.87 3.05
C GLY A 260 -9.13 12.94 3.83
N LEU A 261 -9.55 11.80 3.27
CA LEU A 261 -10.56 10.91 3.87
C LEU A 261 -10.23 10.49 5.30
N PHE A 262 -9.00 10.04 5.57
CA PHE A 262 -8.58 9.67 6.91
C PHE A 262 -8.75 10.83 7.91
N THR A 263 -8.33 12.03 7.53
CA THR A 263 -8.42 13.21 8.40
C THR A 263 -9.88 13.60 8.64
N SER A 264 -10.73 13.55 7.61
CA SER A 264 -12.17 13.83 7.70
C SER A 264 -12.87 12.81 8.60
N ALA A 265 -12.61 11.52 8.42
CA ALA A 265 -13.14 10.44 9.26
C ALA A 265 -12.67 10.59 10.72
N ALA A 266 -11.39 10.78 10.95
CA ALA A 266 -10.81 10.95 12.28
C ALA A 266 -11.36 12.19 13.01
N GLY A 267 -11.70 13.25 12.29
CA GLY A 267 -12.32 14.46 12.83
C GLY A 267 -13.75 14.24 13.38
N ARG A 268 -14.45 13.24 12.85
CA ARG A 268 -15.84 12.88 13.24
C ARG A 268 -15.91 11.80 14.34
N ARG A 269 -14.75 11.27 14.83
CA ARG A 269 -14.72 10.19 15.81
C ARG A 269 -15.43 10.56 17.11
N PRO A 270 -16.05 9.60 17.82
CA PRO A 270 -16.60 9.80 19.15
C PRO A 270 -15.53 10.26 20.15
N ARG A 271 -15.93 11.11 21.11
CA ARG A 271 -15.01 11.56 22.16
C ARG A 271 -14.58 10.37 23.03
N GLY A 272 -13.29 10.34 23.37
CA GLY A 272 -12.71 9.26 24.18
C GLY A 272 -12.20 8.08 23.35
N THR A 273 -12.45 8.03 22.04
CA THR A 273 -11.93 6.97 21.18
C THR A 273 -10.62 7.36 20.50
N VAL A 274 -9.88 6.38 20.01
CA VAL A 274 -8.70 6.57 19.15
C VAL A 274 -9.05 6.22 17.70
N SER A 275 -8.32 6.80 16.75
CA SER A 275 -8.41 6.39 15.34
C SER A 275 -7.35 5.35 15.06
N ILE A 276 -7.76 4.17 14.64
CA ILE A 276 -6.87 3.10 14.17
C ILE A 276 -7.17 2.85 12.71
N ILE A 277 -6.12 2.85 11.89
CA ILE A 277 -6.19 2.52 10.48
C ILE A 277 -5.56 1.16 10.26
N GLU A 278 -6.28 0.27 9.59
CA GLU A 278 -5.78 -0.99 9.08
C GLU A 278 -5.61 -0.94 7.57
N ASP A 279 -4.77 -1.84 7.07
CA ASP A 279 -4.26 -1.80 5.71
C ASP A 279 -4.01 -3.24 5.24
N ILE A 280 -4.91 -3.76 4.44
CA ILE A 280 -4.91 -5.15 4.00
C ILE A 280 -4.94 -5.25 2.47
N ALA A 281 -4.50 -6.38 1.93
CA ALA A 281 -4.64 -6.63 0.50
C ALA A 281 -5.04 -8.07 0.22
N PHE A 282 -5.78 -8.24 -0.88
CA PHE A 282 -6.24 -9.53 -1.38
C PHE A 282 -6.02 -9.65 -2.89
N ARG A 283 -5.88 -10.88 -3.38
CA ARG A 283 -5.90 -11.14 -4.82
C ARG A 283 -7.25 -10.80 -5.41
N GLU A 284 -7.23 -10.42 -6.69
CA GLU A 284 -8.42 -9.99 -7.43
C GLU A 284 -9.54 -11.01 -7.38
N GLU A 285 -9.21 -12.30 -7.53
CA GLU A 285 -10.17 -13.40 -7.63
C GLU A 285 -11.04 -13.55 -6.37
N VAL A 286 -10.52 -13.17 -5.21
CA VAL A 286 -11.20 -13.30 -3.91
C VAL A 286 -11.58 -11.95 -3.30
N LEU A 287 -11.22 -10.84 -3.95
CA LEU A 287 -11.29 -9.49 -3.38
C LEU A 287 -12.70 -9.15 -2.86
N GLY A 288 -13.73 -9.36 -3.68
CA GLY A 288 -15.11 -9.02 -3.31
C GLY A 288 -15.60 -9.83 -2.10
N GLU A 289 -15.38 -11.15 -2.11
CA GLU A 289 -15.79 -12.03 -1.02
C GLU A 289 -15.02 -11.73 0.27
N ALA A 290 -13.70 -11.51 0.17
CA ALA A 290 -12.85 -11.19 1.31
C ALA A 290 -13.27 -9.86 1.96
N LEU A 291 -13.54 -8.82 1.16
CA LEU A 291 -13.98 -7.52 1.69
C LEU A 291 -15.37 -7.58 2.32
N GLU A 292 -16.31 -8.38 1.79
CA GLU A 292 -17.61 -8.58 2.43
C GLU A 292 -17.46 -9.32 3.78
N GLN A 293 -16.54 -10.29 3.89
CA GLN A 293 -16.24 -10.92 5.18
C GLN A 293 -15.58 -9.93 6.16
N VAL A 294 -14.67 -9.07 5.70
CA VAL A 294 -14.11 -7.99 6.54
C VAL A 294 -15.20 -7.05 7.04
N ARG A 295 -16.17 -6.67 6.18
CA ARG A 295 -17.35 -5.87 6.60
C ARG A 295 -18.20 -6.60 7.64
N GLY A 296 -18.36 -7.90 7.49
CA GLY A 296 -19.03 -8.75 8.48
C GLY A 296 -18.33 -8.68 9.84
N VAL A 297 -17.03 -8.89 9.90
CA VAL A 297 -16.23 -8.78 11.13
C VAL A 297 -16.34 -7.39 11.74
N LEU A 298 -16.24 -6.32 10.92
CA LEU A 298 -16.42 -4.95 11.41
C LEU A 298 -17.80 -4.75 12.07
N SER A 299 -18.85 -5.28 11.46
CA SER A 299 -20.23 -5.23 11.99
C SER A 299 -20.38 -6.01 13.30
N ASP A 300 -19.86 -7.24 13.36
CA ASP A 300 -19.96 -8.14 14.52
C ASP A 300 -19.28 -7.55 15.77
N TYR A 301 -18.20 -6.78 15.57
CA TYR A 301 -17.49 -6.09 16.63
C TYR A 301 -17.99 -4.65 16.88
N GLY A 302 -19.12 -4.24 16.27
CA GLY A 302 -19.72 -2.93 16.48
C GLY A 302 -18.98 -1.78 15.78
N TYR A 303 -18.13 -2.08 14.81
CA TYR A 303 -17.41 -1.11 13.95
C TYR A 303 -18.08 -0.91 12.59
N GLY A 304 -19.40 -1.14 12.47
CA GLY A 304 -20.14 -0.94 11.23
C GLY A 304 -20.11 0.48 10.66
N ASN A 305 -19.66 1.46 11.46
CA ASN A 305 -19.39 2.83 11.04
C ASN A 305 -17.93 3.04 10.57
N ALA A 306 -17.14 2.00 10.41
CA ALA A 306 -15.81 2.08 9.83
C ALA A 306 -15.87 2.75 8.46
N VAL A 307 -14.88 3.58 8.16
CA VAL A 307 -14.73 4.24 6.86
C VAL A 307 -13.72 3.45 6.06
N MET A 308 -14.16 2.92 4.89
CA MET A 308 -13.32 2.07 4.05
C MET A 308 -12.97 2.79 2.74
N TRP A 309 -11.68 2.78 2.40
CA TRP A 309 -11.16 3.31 1.13
C TRP A 309 -9.89 2.55 0.74
N GLY A 310 -9.39 2.74 -0.49
CA GLY A 310 -8.13 2.10 -0.86
C GLY A 310 -7.86 2.04 -2.34
N HIS A 311 -6.75 1.40 -2.67
CA HIS A 311 -6.21 1.24 -4.01
C HIS A 311 -6.74 -0.07 -4.62
N LEU A 312 -7.99 -0.05 -5.12
CA LEU A 312 -8.70 -1.29 -5.44
C LEU A 312 -8.06 -2.08 -6.59
N LEU A 313 -7.36 -1.41 -7.52
CA LEU A 313 -6.57 -2.08 -8.58
C LEU A 313 -5.47 -2.98 -8.00
N ASP A 314 -4.95 -2.66 -6.83
CA ASP A 314 -3.93 -3.46 -6.14
C ASP A 314 -4.55 -4.48 -5.16
N GLY A 315 -5.88 -4.54 -5.07
CA GLY A 315 -6.58 -5.30 -4.04
C GLY A 315 -6.35 -4.75 -2.64
N ASN A 316 -5.76 -3.56 -2.52
CA ASN A 316 -5.37 -2.94 -1.26
C ASN A 316 -6.46 -2.03 -0.73
N VAL A 317 -6.91 -2.31 0.49
CA VAL A 317 -7.98 -1.57 1.16
C VAL A 317 -7.56 -1.16 2.57
N HIS A 318 -7.85 0.10 2.88
CA HIS A 318 -7.71 0.67 4.22
C HIS A 318 -9.09 0.83 4.85
N PHE A 319 -9.15 0.71 6.16
CA PHE A 319 -10.33 1.13 6.90
C PHE A 319 -9.94 1.75 8.24
N THR A 320 -10.77 2.67 8.72
CA THR A 320 -10.57 3.33 10.02
C THR A 320 -11.67 2.95 10.97
N ILE A 321 -11.28 2.48 12.15
CA ILE A 321 -12.16 2.21 13.29
C ILE A 321 -11.85 3.16 14.45
N PHE A 322 -12.78 3.27 15.39
CA PHE A 322 -12.69 4.20 16.51
C PHE A 322 -12.91 3.47 17.86
N PRO A 323 -12.00 2.55 18.25
CA PRO A 323 -12.14 1.81 19.49
C PRO A 323 -11.96 2.72 20.72
N ASP A 324 -12.68 2.40 21.79
CA ASP A 324 -12.42 2.93 23.12
C ASP A 324 -11.45 1.99 23.85
N ILE A 325 -10.21 2.41 24.00
CA ILE A 325 -9.14 1.62 24.65
C ILE A 325 -8.73 2.22 26.01
N ASN A 326 -9.62 2.99 26.65
CA ASN A 326 -9.35 3.58 27.96
C ASN A 326 -9.48 2.58 29.11
N ALA A 327 -10.13 1.46 28.91
CA ALA A 327 -10.31 0.38 29.88
C ALA A 327 -9.86 -0.97 29.30
N GLN A 328 -9.51 -1.92 30.19
CA GLN A 328 -9.05 -3.26 29.79
C GLN A 328 -10.06 -3.98 28.89
N GLU A 329 -11.35 -3.84 29.18
CA GLU A 329 -12.44 -4.43 28.39
C GLU A 329 -12.39 -3.96 26.91
N GLY A 330 -12.15 -2.66 26.68
CA GLY A 330 -12.01 -2.11 25.32
C GLY A 330 -10.74 -2.59 24.61
N ILE A 331 -9.65 -2.76 25.36
CA ILE A 331 -8.40 -3.33 24.84
C ILE A 331 -8.62 -4.79 24.43
N ASP A 332 -9.27 -5.60 25.27
CA ASP A 332 -9.56 -7.01 25.01
C ASP A 332 -10.54 -7.17 23.84
N HIS A 333 -11.52 -6.29 23.72
CA HIS A 333 -12.45 -6.24 22.59
C HIS A 333 -11.70 -5.95 21.28
N TYR A 334 -10.84 -4.92 21.27
CA TYR A 334 -10.00 -4.61 20.11
C TYR A 334 -9.05 -5.76 19.75
N ALA A 335 -8.42 -6.41 20.74
CA ALA A 335 -7.55 -7.56 20.50
C ALA A 335 -8.32 -8.73 19.86
N SER A 336 -9.56 -8.97 20.31
CA SER A 336 -10.42 -10.01 19.73
C SER A 336 -10.84 -9.67 18.29
N PHE A 337 -11.18 -8.41 18.02
CA PHE A 337 -11.42 -7.92 16.67
C PHE A 337 -10.22 -8.16 15.75
N MET A 338 -9.01 -7.77 16.20
CA MET A 338 -7.79 -7.94 15.40
C MET A 338 -7.52 -9.41 15.08
N ARG A 339 -7.78 -10.34 16.02
CA ARG A 339 -7.63 -11.78 15.74
C ARG A 339 -8.61 -12.23 14.66
N SER A 340 -9.89 -11.87 14.75
CA SER A 340 -10.88 -12.22 13.74
C SER A 340 -10.58 -11.60 12.37
N LEU A 341 -10.06 -10.38 12.32
CA LEU A 341 -9.59 -9.75 11.08
C LEU A 341 -8.44 -10.53 10.46
N VAL A 342 -7.42 -10.87 11.27
CA VAL A 342 -6.25 -11.64 10.84
C VAL A 342 -6.68 -13.00 10.29
N ASP A 343 -7.61 -13.69 10.95
CA ASP A 343 -8.12 -14.98 10.51
C ASP A 343 -8.79 -14.88 9.12
N VAL A 344 -9.55 -13.82 8.83
CA VAL A 344 -10.13 -13.58 7.50
C VAL A 344 -9.02 -13.33 6.47
N VAL A 345 -8.05 -12.47 6.77
CA VAL A 345 -6.97 -12.15 5.82
C VAL A 345 -6.15 -13.39 5.48
N LEU A 346 -5.82 -14.22 6.48
CA LEU A 346 -5.07 -15.45 6.28
C LEU A 346 -5.88 -16.53 5.55
N TYR A 347 -7.20 -16.62 5.78
CA TYR A 347 -8.06 -17.55 5.07
C TYR A 347 -8.05 -17.33 3.55
N TYR A 348 -7.99 -16.05 3.11
CA TYR A 348 -7.89 -15.70 1.70
C TYR A 348 -6.44 -15.52 1.20
N ASP A 349 -5.45 -15.93 1.98
CA ASP A 349 -4.02 -15.75 1.69
C ASP A 349 -3.65 -14.30 1.31
N GLY A 350 -4.31 -13.34 1.96
CA GLY A 350 -4.07 -11.92 1.79
C GLY A 350 -2.79 -11.41 2.48
N SER A 351 -2.56 -10.11 2.42
CA SER A 351 -1.50 -9.42 3.16
C SER A 351 -2.09 -8.65 4.34
N LEU A 352 -1.51 -8.83 5.52
CA LEU A 352 -1.91 -8.14 6.76
C LEU A 352 -1.48 -6.67 6.78
N LYS A 353 -0.48 -6.28 5.98
CA LYS A 353 -0.04 -4.91 5.75
C LYS A 353 0.43 -4.74 4.32
N ALA A 354 -0.34 -3.99 3.55
CA ALA A 354 -0.06 -3.78 2.14
C ALA A 354 1.01 -2.69 1.91
N GLU A 355 0.85 -1.50 2.54
CA GLU A 355 1.75 -0.37 2.29
C GLU A 355 2.07 0.50 3.53
N HIS A 356 1.38 0.33 4.68
CA HIS A 356 1.59 1.18 5.86
C HIS A 356 2.71 0.72 6.78
N GLY A 357 3.40 -0.38 6.43
CA GLY A 357 4.41 -1.02 7.29
C GLY A 357 3.79 -1.83 8.42
N THR A 358 4.57 -2.69 9.05
CA THR A 358 4.09 -3.60 10.10
C THR A 358 3.48 -2.85 11.28
N GLY A 359 4.18 -1.85 11.82
CA GLY A 359 3.74 -1.13 13.01
C GLY A 359 3.57 -2.01 14.25
N ARG A 360 3.16 -1.41 15.37
CA ARG A 360 3.01 -2.12 16.65
C ARG A 360 1.79 -3.04 16.71
N ASN A 361 0.70 -2.64 16.07
CA ASN A 361 -0.56 -3.39 16.06
C ASN A 361 -0.49 -4.66 15.23
N MET A 362 0.33 -4.71 14.18
CA MET A 362 0.45 -5.87 13.33
C MET A 362 1.68 -6.74 13.65
N ALA A 363 2.68 -6.21 14.36
CA ALA A 363 3.89 -6.96 14.73
C ALA A 363 3.61 -8.34 15.39
N PRO A 364 2.59 -8.51 16.27
CA PRO A 364 2.27 -9.82 16.85
C PRO A 364 1.81 -10.88 15.84
N PHE A 365 1.39 -10.48 14.64
CA PHE A 365 0.79 -11.34 13.63
C PHE A 365 1.70 -11.61 12.43
N VAL A 366 2.91 -11.03 12.39
CA VAL A 366 3.89 -11.27 11.30
C VAL A 366 4.19 -12.76 11.14
N LYS A 367 4.37 -13.49 12.26
CA LYS A 367 4.57 -14.92 12.25
C LYS A 367 3.39 -15.70 11.67
N ASP A 368 2.16 -15.25 11.95
CA ASP A 368 0.93 -15.89 11.44
C ASP A 368 0.87 -15.78 9.90
N GLU A 369 1.33 -14.66 9.32
CA GLU A 369 1.37 -14.47 7.87
C GLU A 369 2.49 -15.25 7.19
N TRP A 370 3.70 -15.25 7.79
CA TRP A 370 4.91 -15.74 7.14
C TRP A 370 5.30 -17.17 7.50
N GLY A 371 4.77 -17.71 8.61
CA GLY A 371 5.22 -18.96 9.18
C GLY A 371 6.50 -18.82 10.01
N GLU A 372 6.86 -19.90 10.70
CA GLU A 372 7.99 -19.92 11.66
C GLU A 372 9.32 -19.60 10.98
N GLU A 373 9.65 -20.31 9.90
CA GLU A 373 10.97 -20.30 9.27
C GLU A 373 11.31 -18.91 8.68
N ILE A 374 10.38 -18.31 7.93
CA ILE A 374 10.60 -16.96 7.35
C ILE A 374 10.63 -15.90 8.46
N TYR A 375 9.79 -16.05 9.48
CA TYR A 375 9.80 -15.14 10.63
C TYR A 375 11.13 -15.20 11.41
N GLU A 376 11.72 -16.38 11.58
CA GLU A 376 13.05 -16.52 12.16
C GLU A 376 14.15 -15.89 11.31
N LEU A 377 14.07 -15.98 9.98
CA LEU A 377 14.98 -15.26 9.08
C LEU A 377 14.87 -13.75 9.25
N MET A 378 13.65 -13.19 9.40
CA MET A 378 13.47 -11.76 9.68
C MET A 378 14.12 -11.35 11.00
N TRP A 379 14.00 -12.14 12.06
CA TRP A 379 14.70 -11.92 13.33
C TRP A 379 16.22 -11.96 13.16
N ASN A 380 16.73 -12.89 12.38
CA ASN A 380 18.15 -13.00 12.09
C ASN A 380 18.65 -11.75 11.33
N CYS A 381 17.88 -11.24 10.35
CA CYS A 381 18.22 -9.97 9.67
C CYS A 381 18.36 -8.83 10.68
N LEU A 382 17.43 -8.69 11.62
CA LEU A 382 17.48 -7.67 12.67
C LEU A 382 18.71 -7.82 13.57
N LEU A 383 18.96 -9.02 14.08
CA LEU A 383 20.06 -9.30 15.02
C LEU A 383 21.46 -9.07 14.41
N TYR A 384 21.60 -9.30 13.10
CA TYR A 384 22.88 -9.09 12.42
C TYR A 384 23.14 -7.65 12.00
N THR A 385 22.10 -6.86 11.77
CA THR A 385 22.22 -5.45 11.37
C THR A 385 22.12 -4.48 12.54
N SER A 386 21.38 -4.84 13.58
CA SER A 386 21.14 -4.02 14.76
C SER A 386 21.22 -4.89 16.04
N PRO A 387 22.41 -5.39 16.41
CA PRO A 387 22.59 -6.16 17.62
C PRO A 387 22.36 -5.27 18.84
N SER A 388 21.25 -5.46 19.53
CA SER A 388 20.88 -4.75 20.75
C SER A 388 20.72 -5.70 21.92
#